data_4d239b999c290b2a8288e4df40041883
#
_entry.id   4d239b999c290b2a8288e4df40041883
#
_cell.length_a   1.000
_cell.length_b   1.000
_cell.length_c   1.000
_cell.angle_alpha   90.00
_cell.angle_beta   90.00
_cell.angle_gamma   90.00
#
_symmetry.space_group_name_H-M   'P 1'
#
loop_
_entity.id
_entity.type
_entity.pdbx_description
1 polymer ?
#
loop_
_entity_poly.entity_id
_entity_poly.type
_entity_poly.pdbx_seq_one_letter_code
_entity_poly.pdbx_strand_id
1 'polypeptide(L)' 'MEDKVKDQILAIRETGLTNMFDVYAVQCIANDMGFYELVVFLEKHRREYAQFILTGETSK' A
#
# COMPACT_ATOMS: atom_id res chain seq x y z
N MET A 1 2.35 3.69 10.91
CA MET A 1 2.13 4.03 9.48
C MET A 1 1.38 5.35 9.39
N GLU A 2 1.83 6.26 8.55
CA GLU A 2 1.19 7.56 8.41
C GLU A 2 -0.15 7.45 7.74
N ASP A 3 -1.06 8.33 8.08
CA ASP A 3 -2.39 8.35 7.49
C ASP A 3 -2.32 8.51 5.98
N LYS A 4 -1.38 9.31 5.50
CA LYS A 4 -1.21 9.52 4.07
C LYS A 4 -0.89 8.22 3.35
N VAL A 5 -0.02 7.40 3.92
CA VAL A 5 0.32 6.11 3.34
C VAL A 5 -0.89 5.19 3.36
N LYS A 6 -1.64 5.19 4.45
CA LYS A 6 -2.85 4.39 4.53
C LYS A 6 -3.84 4.79 3.44
N ASP A 7 -4.05 6.09 3.27
CA ASP A 7 -4.98 6.59 2.26
C ASP A 7 -4.54 6.16 0.87
N GLN A 8 -3.25 6.19 0.60
CA GLN A 8 -2.73 5.77 -0.68
C GLN A 8 -2.92 4.28 -0.91
N ILE A 9 -2.71 3.47 0.11
CA ILE A 9 -2.95 2.03 0.02
C ILE A 9 -4.42 1.77 -0.29
N LEU A 10 -5.31 2.45 0.42
CA LEU A 10 -6.74 2.25 0.22
C LEU A 10 -7.18 2.71 -1.17
N ALA A 11 -6.58 3.77 -1.67
CA ALA A 11 -6.88 4.25 -3.02
C ALA A 11 -6.54 3.19 -4.06
N ILE A 12 -5.39 2.54 -3.91
CA ILE A 12 -5.00 1.47 -4.83
C ILE A 12 -5.94 0.27 -4.69
N ARG A 13 -6.30 -0.06 -3.47
CA ARG A 13 -7.22 -1.16 -3.21
C ARG A 13 -8.55 -0.93 -3.91
N GLU A 14 -9.03 0.30 -3.91
CA GLU A 14 -10.28 0.67 -4.54
C GLU A 14 -10.26 0.47 -6.05
N THR A 15 -9.08 0.52 -6.66
CA THR A 15 -8.99 0.36 -8.11
C THR A 15 -9.26 -1.07 -8.55
N GLY A 16 -9.03 -2.03 -7.68
CA GLY A 16 -9.16 -3.43 -8.03
C GLY A 16 -8.19 -3.90 -9.08
N LEU A 17 -7.12 -3.15 -9.32
CA LEU A 17 -6.19 -3.47 -10.41
C LEU A 17 -5.24 -4.60 -10.10
N THR A 18 -5.01 -4.88 -8.82
CA THR A 18 -4.05 -5.91 -8.47
C THR A 18 -4.37 -6.51 -7.12
N ASN A 19 -3.72 -7.64 -6.84
CA ASN A 19 -3.78 -8.27 -5.53
C ASN A 19 -2.93 -7.45 -4.57
N MET A 20 -3.51 -7.04 -3.46
CA MET A 20 -2.80 -6.18 -2.50
C MET A 20 -1.62 -6.88 -1.83
N PHE A 21 -1.52 -8.22 -1.92
CA PHE A 21 -0.36 -8.93 -1.41
C PHE A 21 0.79 -8.96 -2.43
N ASP A 22 0.53 -8.56 -3.67
CA ASP A 22 1.58 -8.46 -4.66
C ASP A 22 2.25 -7.11 -4.50
N VAL A 23 3.20 -7.04 -3.59
CA VAL A 23 3.85 -5.78 -3.21
C VAL A 23 4.48 -5.09 -4.41
N TYR A 24 5.09 -5.86 -5.27
CA TYR A 24 5.76 -5.31 -6.44
C TYR A 24 4.76 -4.61 -7.36
N ALA A 25 3.63 -5.25 -7.62
CA ALA A 25 2.60 -4.64 -8.46
C ALA A 25 1.99 -3.41 -7.80
N VAL A 26 1.77 -3.47 -6.49
CA VAL A 26 1.26 -2.32 -5.76
C VAL A 26 2.23 -1.16 -5.84
N GLN A 27 3.53 -1.45 -5.73
CA GLN A 27 4.54 -0.41 -5.83
C GLN A 27 4.55 0.23 -7.22
N CYS A 28 4.39 -0.56 -8.26
CA CYS A 28 4.33 -0.02 -9.63
C CYS A 28 3.13 0.89 -9.81
N ILE A 29 1.97 0.47 -9.30
CA ILE A 29 0.77 1.29 -9.39
C ILE A 29 0.92 2.57 -8.60
N ALA A 30 1.50 2.46 -7.40
CA ALA A 30 1.74 3.64 -6.58
C ALA A 30 2.63 4.64 -7.29
N ASN A 31 3.66 4.15 -7.95
CA ASN A 31 4.56 5.01 -8.71
C ASN A 31 3.82 5.70 -9.85
N ASP A 32 2.97 4.97 -10.56
CA ASP A 32 2.18 5.53 -11.65
C ASP A 32 1.21 6.60 -11.18
N MET A 33 0.66 6.43 -10.00
CA MET A 33 -0.31 7.36 -9.44
C MET A 33 0.34 8.53 -8.69
N GLY A 34 1.66 8.53 -8.60
CA GLY A 34 2.38 9.58 -7.90
C GLY A 34 2.37 9.43 -6.39
N PHE A 35 2.07 8.24 -5.90
CA PHE A 35 2.04 7.98 -4.46
C PHE A 35 3.44 7.63 -3.96
N TYR A 36 4.35 8.58 -4.02
CA TYR A 36 5.75 8.32 -3.74
C TYR A 36 6.02 7.98 -2.28
N GLU A 37 5.22 8.48 -1.37
CA GLU A 37 5.35 8.10 0.03
C GLU A 37 5.13 6.61 0.19
N LEU A 38 4.14 6.07 -0.49
CA LEU A 38 3.87 4.64 -0.45
C LEU A 38 4.98 3.84 -1.11
N VAL A 39 5.51 4.34 -2.22
CA VAL A 39 6.63 3.67 -2.89
C VAL A 39 7.81 3.50 -1.93
N VAL A 40 8.18 4.56 -1.25
CA VAL A 40 9.27 4.51 -0.28
C VAL A 40 8.94 3.59 0.89
N PHE A 41 7.71 3.67 1.37
CA PHE A 41 7.26 2.83 2.47
C PHE A 41 7.38 1.35 2.10
N LEU A 42 6.96 0.99 0.90
CA LEU A 42 7.03 -0.40 0.46
C LEU A 42 8.47 -0.88 0.31
N GLU A 43 9.39 0.02 -0.01
CA GLU A 43 10.79 -0.37 -0.09
C GLU A 43 11.42 -0.60 1.28
N LYS A 44 11.04 0.21 2.26
CA LYS A 44 11.70 0.17 3.56
C LYS A 44 10.93 -0.60 4.62
N HIS A 45 9.62 -0.67 4.49
CA HIS A 45 8.75 -1.23 5.53
C HIS A 45 7.78 -2.24 4.97
N ARG A 46 8.27 -3.12 4.11
CA ARG A 46 7.44 -4.12 3.44
C ARG A 46 6.70 -4.99 4.45
N ARG A 47 7.35 -5.31 5.55
CA ARG A 47 6.76 -6.15 6.57
C ARG A 47 5.56 -5.47 7.24
N GLU A 48 5.68 -4.19 7.49
CA GLU A 48 4.57 -3.42 8.04
C GLU A 48 3.39 -3.37 7.09
N TYR A 49 3.69 -3.23 5.80
CA TYR A 49 2.66 -3.23 4.79
C TYR A 49 1.91 -4.56 4.79
N ALA A 50 2.64 -5.67 4.80
CA ALA A 50 2.01 -6.99 4.80
C ALA A 50 1.12 -7.17 6.03
N GLN A 51 1.59 -6.73 7.17
CA GLN A 51 0.84 -6.79 8.42
C GLN A 51 -0.46 -5.99 8.30
N PHE A 52 -0.37 -4.80 7.75
CA PHE A 52 -1.52 -3.93 7.56
C PHE A 52 -2.58 -4.61 6.69
N ILE A 53 -2.16 -5.24 5.59
CA ILE A 53 -3.09 -5.92 4.69
C ILE A 53 -3.70 -7.14 5.38
N LEU A 54 -2.90 -7.89 6.12
CA LEU A 54 -3.38 -9.09 6.81
C LEU A 54 -4.41 -8.79 7.87
N THR A 55 -4.21 -7.70 8.61
CA THR A 55 -5.12 -7.36 9.69
C THR A 55 -6.34 -6.59 9.22
N GLY A 56 -6.37 -6.24 7.94
CA GLY A 56 -7.49 -5.48 7.42
C GLY A 56 -7.40 -4.04 7.81
N GLU A 57 -6.29 -3.70 8.24
CA GLU A 57 -5.95 -2.36 8.54
C GLU A 57 -6.82 -1.69 9.48
N THR A 58 -7.84 -2.19 9.73
CA THR A 58 -8.61 -1.44 10.48
C THR A 58 -8.65 -1.73 11.78
N SER A 59 -8.30 -2.47 11.84
CA SER A 59 -8.43 -2.67 13.03
C SER A 59 -8.84 -1.78 13.92
N LYS A 60 -9.15 -1.40 13.53
CA LYS A 60 -9.44 -0.73 14.16
C LYS A 60 -9.64 -0.69 14.54
#